data_5b861a3564a9ac333d54f6ef5bf6b901
#
_entry.id   5b861a3564a9ac333d54f6ef5bf6b901
#
_cell.length_a   1.000
_cell.length_b   1.000
_cell.length_c   1.000
_cell.angle_alpha   90.00
_cell.angle_beta   90.00
_cell.angle_gamma   90.00
#
_symmetry.space_group_name_H-M   'P 1'
#
loop_
_entity.id
_entity.type
_entity.pdbx_description
1 polymer ?
#
loop_
_entity_poly.entity_id
_entity_poly.type
_entity_poly.pdbx_seq_one_letter_code
_entity_poly.pdbx_strand_id
1 'polypeptide(L)'
;MMILYSGPSCPFSHRSRIVLNEKGCEFEIKSIDYEGVGPSEADLAVVKMSPYGELPVLTERDLFLYDVYVVNEYIDERFPHPQLMPSDPVGRARTRLFLHVLARELFPHVRTLENSAAPAEKKAHARKRLSESLGVLAYRVGDTKFLLSDEFGMVDVVLAPILWRVPFWGIELPSTAAKLEIYAQRLFARQSFIDSMTPAERSMRQ
;
A
#
# COMPACT_ATOMS: atom_id res chain seq x y z
N MET A 1 23.15 -3.66 1.33
CA MET A 1 21.91 -4.45 1.44
C MET A 1 20.80 -3.49 1.85
N MET A 2 19.65 -3.60 1.25
CA MET A 2 18.46 -2.80 1.54
C MET A 2 17.63 -3.49 2.63
N ILE A 3 17.20 -2.75 3.65
CA ILE A 3 16.39 -3.27 4.76
C ILE A 3 15.10 -2.48 4.84
N LEU A 4 13.96 -3.17 4.78
CA LEU A 4 12.64 -2.60 4.96
C LEU A 4 12.11 -2.93 6.36
N TYR A 5 11.89 -1.91 7.19
CA TYR A 5 11.17 -2.01 8.46
C TYR A 5 9.67 -1.93 8.16
N SER A 6 8.95 -2.98 8.45
CA SER A 6 7.61 -3.23 7.92
C SER A 6 6.67 -3.78 8.98
N GLY A 7 5.51 -3.16 9.13
CA GLY A 7 4.42 -3.73 9.93
C GLY A 7 3.81 -4.96 9.24
N PRO A 8 3.54 -6.06 9.99
CA PRO A 8 3.06 -7.32 9.39
C PRO A 8 1.65 -7.22 8.81
N SER A 9 0.80 -6.35 9.32
CA SER A 9 -0.56 -6.10 8.81
C SER A 9 -0.74 -4.72 8.18
N CYS A 10 0.30 -3.88 8.20
CA CYS A 10 0.24 -2.49 7.78
C CYS A 10 0.04 -2.35 6.25
N PRO A 11 -1.07 -1.73 5.77
CA PRO A 11 -1.33 -1.57 4.34
C PRO A 11 -0.31 -0.65 3.64
N PHE A 12 0.33 0.25 4.37
CA PHE A 12 1.38 1.13 3.84
C PHE A 12 2.69 0.37 3.63
N SER A 13 3.09 -0.45 4.60
CA SER A 13 4.25 -1.34 4.47
C SER A 13 4.05 -2.39 3.36
N HIS A 14 2.82 -2.90 3.19
CA HIS A 14 2.50 -3.86 2.14
C HIS A 14 2.81 -3.29 0.74
N ARG A 15 2.56 -1.99 0.50
CA ARG A 15 2.91 -1.32 -0.78
C ARG A 15 4.40 -1.44 -1.09
N SER A 16 5.26 -1.14 -0.12
CA SER A 16 6.72 -1.21 -0.33
C SER A 16 7.20 -2.64 -0.53
N ARG A 17 6.57 -3.62 0.14
CA ARG A 17 6.84 -5.04 -0.14
C ARG A 17 6.44 -5.44 -1.56
N ILE A 18 5.29 -4.95 -2.08
CA ILE A 18 4.89 -5.18 -3.48
C ILE A 18 5.93 -4.60 -4.42
N VAL A 19 6.36 -3.34 -4.21
CA VAL A 19 7.37 -2.70 -5.05
C VAL A 19 8.66 -3.49 -5.07
N LEU A 20 9.19 -3.88 -3.92
CA LEU A 20 10.42 -4.66 -3.81
C LEU A 20 10.32 -6.01 -4.54
N ASN A 21 9.21 -6.72 -4.39
CA ASN A 21 8.98 -7.99 -5.08
C ASN A 21 8.79 -7.79 -6.60
N GLU A 22 8.13 -6.72 -7.03
CA GLU A 22 7.97 -6.38 -8.45
C GLU A 22 9.34 -6.09 -9.10
N LYS A 23 10.26 -5.48 -8.35
CA LYS A 23 11.63 -5.18 -8.81
C LYS A 23 12.56 -6.40 -8.83
N GLY A 24 12.20 -7.48 -8.13
CA GLY A 24 13.03 -8.68 -8.04
C GLY A 24 14.43 -8.41 -7.46
N CYS A 25 14.57 -7.38 -6.64
CA CYS A 25 15.85 -7.02 -6.01
C CYS A 25 16.03 -7.75 -4.68
N GLU A 26 17.27 -7.85 -4.22
CA GLU A 26 17.59 -8.40 -2.90
C GLU A 26 17.29 -7.38 -1.80
N PHE A 27 16.53 -7.80 -0.79
CA PHE A 27 16.20 -7.00 0.38
C PHE A 27 15.98 -7.87 1.61
N GLU A 28 16.08 -7.27 2.79
CA GLU A 28 15.72 -7.87 4.06
C GLU A 28 14.47 -7.18 4.62
N ILE A 29 13.55 -7.95 5.24
CA ILE A 29 12.41 -7.40 5.98
C ILE A 29 12.70 -7.55 7.48
N LYS A 30 12.63 -6.42 8.19
CA LYS A 30 12.52 -6.37 9.66
C LYS A 30 11.07 -6.17 10.04
N SER A 31 10.45 -7.19 10.62
CA SER A 31 9.06 -7.09 11.06
C SER A 31 8.96 -6.26 12.32
N ILE A 32 8.18 -5.18 12.26
CA ILE A 32 7.86 -4.33 13.40
C ILE A 32 6.44 -4.67 13.84
N ASP A 33 6.35 -5.66 14.70
CA ASP A 33 5.09 -6.17 15.24
C ASP A 33 4.97 -5.73 16.70
N TYR A 34 4.12 -4.74 16.97
CA TYR A 34 3.88 -4.23 18.32
C TYR A 34 2.91 -5.10 19.14
N GLU A 35 2.17 -6.00 18.50
CA GLU A 35 1.16 -6.86 19.13
C GLU A 35 1.68 -8.29 19.42
N GLY A 36 2.78 -8.70 18.78
CA GLY A 36 3.39 -10.02 18.90
C GLY A 36 4.57 -10.06 19.89
N VAL A 37 5.64 -10.72 19.49
CA VAL A 37 6.89 -10.83 20.29
C VAL A 37 7.54 -9.45 20.52
N GLY A 38 7.15 -8.49 19.74
CA GLY A 38 7.71 -7.14 19.72
C GLY A 38 9.01 -7.04 18.89
N PRO A 39 9.30 -5.85 18.38
CA PRO A 39 10.55 -5.59 17.68
C PRO A 39 11.72 -5.46 18.67
N SER A 40 12.94 -5.73 18.21
CA SER A 40 14.15 -5.49 19.00
C SER A 40 14.33 -4.00 19.33
N GLU A 41 15.06 -3.68 20.42
CA GLU A 41 15.38 -2.28 20.76
C GLU A 41 16.13 -1.57 19.61
N ALA A 42 17.00 -2.28 18.90
CA ALA A 42 17.74 -1.75 17.77
C ALA A 42 16.79 -1.38 16.59
N ASP A 43 15.83 -2.25 16.28
CA ASP A 43 14.84 -1.99 15.21
C ASP A 43 13.92 -0.82 15.59
N LEU A 44 13.51 -0.74 16.85
CA LEU A 44 12.74 0.41 17.37
C LEU A 44 13.53 1.72 17.29
N ALA A 45 14.83 1.70 17.58
CA ALA A 45 15.67 2.88 17.48
C ALA A 45 15.69 3.42 16.04
N VAL A 46 15.76 2.52 15.03
CA VAL A 46 15.69 2.92 13.61
C VAL A 46 14.32 3.54 13.28
N VAL A 47 13.23 2.91 13.69
CA VAL A 47 11.88 3.44 13.41
C VAL A 47 11.67 4.81 14.07
N LYS A 48 12.21 5.02 15.26
CA LYS A 48 12.15 6.30 16.00
C LYS A 48 12.95 7.43 15.34
N MET A 49 13.84 7.15 14.40
CA MET A 49 14.49 8.19 13.59
C MET A 49 13.48 8.87 12.64
N SER A 50 12.39 8.20 12.28
CA SER A 50 11.27 8.85 11.58
C SER A 50 10.55 9.81 12.52
N PRO A 51 10.35 11.09 12.13
CA PRO A 51 9.69 12.09 12.99
C PRO A 51 8.22 11.74 13.29
N TYR A 52 7.62 10.87 12.51
CA TYR A 52 6.21 10.47 12.65
C TYR A 52 6.04 9.08 13.27
N GLY A 53 7.14 8.31 13.42
CA GLY A 53 7.09 6.92 13.92
C GLY A 53 6.26 5.98 13.03
N GLU A 54 6.07 6.34 11.77
CA GLU A 54 5.25 5.58 10.82
C GLU A 54 6.09 4.57 10.02
N LEU A 55 5.46 3.46 9.64
CA LEU A 55 6.02 2.46 8.75
C LEU A 55 5.42 2.61 7.34
N PRO A 56 6.15 2.25 6.29
CA PRO A 56 7.49 1.64 6.30
C PRO A 56 8.63 2.63 6.51
N VAL A 57 9.76 2.11 6.97
CA VAL A 57 11.07 2.78 6.94
C VAL A 57 12.01 1.93 6.11
N LEU A 58 12.83 2.56 5.27
CA LEU A 58 13.84 1.90 4.45
C LEU A 58 15.23 2.41 4.81
N THR A 59 16.18 1.49 4.95
CA THR A 59 17.59 1.82 5.07
C THR A 59 18.41 1.14 4.00
N GLU A 60 19.36 1.86 3.40
CA GLU A 60 20.37 1.29 2.51
C GLU A 60 21.71 2.04 2.72
N ARG A 61 22.73 1.38 3.27
CA ARG A 61 24.00 1.99 3.69
C ARG A 61 23.78 3.14 4.68
N ASP A 62 24.12 4.37 4.31
CA ASP A 62 23.91 5.63 5.03
C ASP A 62 22.57 6.31 4.74
N LEU A 63 21.82 5.79 3.77
CA LEU A 63 20.49 6.30 3.43
C LEU A 63 19.45 5.81 4.42
N PHE A 64 18.64 6.75 4.92
CA PHE A 64 17.45 6.50 5.74
C PHE A 64 16.26 7.22 5.12
N LEU A 65 15.22 6.45 4.78
CA LEU A 65 13.98 6.97 4.20
C LEU A 65 12.77 6.57 5.02
N TYR A 66 11.89 7.51 5.20
CA TYR A 66 10.54 7.34 5.72
C TYR A 66 9.54 7.99 4.75
N ASP A 67 8.25 7.83 4.98
CA ASP A 67 7.17 8.11 4.04
C ASP A 67 7.11 7.11 2.88
N VAL A 68 5.97 6.43 2.79
CA VAL A 68 5.77 5.34 1.84
C VAL A 68 5.90 5.77 0.36
N TYR A 69 5.58 7.02 0.04
CA TYR A 69 5.71 7.51 -1.34
C TYR A 69 7.16 7.70 -1.72
N VAL A 70 7.93 8.32 -0.81
CA VAL A 70 9.37 8.53 -1.00
C VAL A 70 10.09 7.19 -1.09
N VAL A 71 9.78 6.26 -0.18
CA VAL A 71 10.34 4.90 -0.19
C VAL A 71 10.06 4.20 -1.52
N ASN A 72 8.80 4.21 -1.97
CA ASN A 72 8.41 3.50 -3.19
C ASN A 72 8.98 4.15 -4.47
N GLU A 73 9.00 5.48 -4.56
CA GLU A 73 9.63 6.16 -5.71
C GLU A 73 11.15 5.93 -5.72
N TYR A 74 11.82 5.96 -4.56
CA TYR A 74 13.24 5.62 -4.49
C TYR A 74 13.53 4.21 -5.02
N ILE A 75 12.77 3.20 -4.59
CA ILE A 75 12.94 1.82 -5.07
C ILE A 75 12.71 1.75 -6.58
N ASP A 76 11.67 2.43 -7.10
CA ASP A 76 11.35 2.44 -8.52
C ASP A 76 12.46 3.09 -9.37
N GLU A 77 13.05 4.18 -8.89
CA GLU A 77 14.15 4.88 -9.56
C GLU A 77 15.49 4.13 -9.43
N ARG A 78 15.72 3.47 -8.28
CA ARG A 78 16.92 2.68 -8.00
C ARG A 78 16.97 1.40 -8.87
N PHE A 79 15.80 0.81 -9.14
CA PHE A 79 15.61 -0.38 -9.98
C PHE A 79 14.60 -0.06 -11.09
N PRO A 80 15.05 0.49 -12.23
CA PRO A 80 14.14 1.08 -13.20
C PRO A 80 13.26 0.07 -13.96
N HIS A 81 13.51 -1.24 -13.83
CA HIS A 81 12.74 -2.27 -14.52
C HIS A 81 12.22 -3.33 -13.54
N PRO A 82 10.95 -3.78 -13.70
CA PRO A 82 9.88 -3.14 -14.47
C PRO A 82 9.54 -1.74 -13.92
N GLN A 83 9.17 -0.82 -14.81
CA GLN A 83 8.86 0.56 -14.45
C GLN A 83 7.47 0.67 -13.83
N LEU A 84 7.35 1.32 -12.67
CA LEU A 84 6.08 1.55 -11.98
C LEU A 84 5.57 2.99 -12.10
N MET A 85 6.51 3.95 -12.24
CA MET A 85 6.18 5.33 -12.58
C MET A 85 6.41 5.56 -14.07
N PRO A 86 5.53 6.30 -14.79
CA PRO A 86 5.76 6.63 -16.20
C PRO A 86 7.12 7.28 -16.46
N SER A 87 7.70 7.02 -17.64
CA SER A 87 9.00 7.60 -18.03
C SER A 87 8.90 9.09 -18.37
N ASP A 88 7.77 9.49 -18.94
CA ASP A 88 7.56 10.87 -19.37
C ASP A 88 7.10 11.79 -18.23
N PRO A 89 7.48 13.08 -18.27
CA PRO A 89 7.15 14.02 -17.19
C PRO A 89 5.65 14.25 -17.00
N VAL A 90 4.85 14.19 -18.07
CA VAL A 90 3.39 14.42 -18.00
C VAL A 90 2.71 13.24 -17.32
N GLY A 91 3.07 12.01 -17.71
CA GLY A 91 2.60 10.79 -17.07
C GLY A 91 2.96 10.75 -15.59
N ARG A 92 4.22 11.06 -15.25
CA ARG A 92 4.67 11.16 -13.83
C ARG A 92 3.86 12.18 -13.05
N ALA A 93 3.62 13.36 -13.60
CA ALA A 93 2.83 14.39 -12.93
C ALA A 93 1.38 13.94 -12.69
N ARG A 94 0.74 13.33 -13.69
CA ARG A 94 -0.62 12.77 -13.57
C ARG A 94 -0.69 11.66 -12.53
N THR A 95 0.27 10.75 -12.52
CA THR A 95 0.36 9.67 -11.55
C THR A 95 0.51 10.22 -10.13
N ARG A 96 1.42 11.18 -9.90
CA ARG A 96 1.61 11.81 -8.59
C ARG A 96 0.35 12.56 -8.15
N LEU A 97 -0.32 13.26 -9.06
CA LEU A 97 -1.59 13.93 -8.75
C LEU A 97 -2.66 12.92 -8.31
N PHE A 98 -2.76 11.78 -8.99
CA PHE A 98 -3.70 10.72 -8.62
C PHE A 98 -3.36 10.13 -7.25
N LEU A 99 -2.09 9.82 -7.00
CA LEU A 99 -1.60 9.35 -5.70
C LEU A 99 -1.91 10.35 -4.58
N HIS A 100 -1.75 11.65 -4.85
CA HIS A 100 -2.10 12.71 -3.90
C HIS A 100 -3.60 12.73 -3.57
N VAL A 101 -4.48 12.53 -4.57
CA VAL A 101 -5.92 12.41 -4.35
C VAL A 101 -6.23 11.20 -3.48
N LEU A 102 -5.63 10.02 -3.78
CA LEU A 102 -5.81 8.83 -2.93
C LEU A 102 -5.34 9.07 -1.48
N ALA A 103 -4.23 9.80 -1.33
CA ALA A 103 -3.70 10.15 -0.01
C ALA A 103 -4.67 10.98 0.81
N ARG A 104 -5.38 11.90 0.19
CA ARG A 104 -6.35 12.79 0.86
C ARG A 104 -7.69 12.11 1.10
N GLU A 105 -8.18 11.34 0.13
CA GLU A 105 -9.54 10.81 0.14
C GLU A 105 -9.66 9.43 0.81
N LEU A 106 -8.62 8.59 0.75
CA LEU A 106 -8.70 7.23 1.29
C LEU A 106 -7.90 7.06 2.59
N PHE A 107 -6.68 7.57 2.66
CA PHE A 107 -5.75 7.17 3.72
C PHE A 107 -6.12 7.65 5.12
N PRO A 108 -6.77 8.80 5.36
CA PRO A 108 -7.25 9.15 6.69
C PRO A 108 -8.24 8.11 7.23
N HIS A 109 -9.07 7.56 6.36
CA HIS A 109 -10.05 6.54 6.71
C HIS A 109 -9.39 5.16 6.92
N VAL A 110 -8.40 4.80 6.07
CA VAL A 110 -7.57 3.60 6.26
C VAL A 110 -6.88 3.65 7.63
N ARG A 111 -6.20 4.77 7.96
CA ARG A 111 -5.55 4.93 9.27
C ARG A 111 -6.53 4.81 10.44
N THR A 112 -7.76 5.31 10.28
CA THR A 112 -8.81 5.18 11.30
C THR A 112 -9.20 3.72 11.51
N LEU A 113 -9.30 2.92 10.44
CA LEU A 113 -9.66 1.49 10.54
C LEU A 113 -8.52 0.65 11.12
N GLU A 114 -7.28 0.98 10.78
CA GLU A 114 -6.08 0.29 11.32
C GLU A 114 -5.78 0.64 12.78
N ASN A 115 -6.30 1.76 13.29
CA ASN A 115 -6.13 2.13 14.68
C ASN A 115 -7.08 1.31 15.58
N SER A 116 -6.54 0.36 16.34
CA SER A 116 -7.29 -0.48 17.28
C SER A 116 -8.05 0.37 18.33
N ALA A 117 -7.45 1.49 18.79
CA ALA A 117 -8.02 2.39 19.78
C ALA A 117 -9.07 3.37 19.22
N ALA A 118 -9.30 3.41 17.89
CA ALA A 118 -10.28 4.32 17.33
C ALA A 118 -11.72 3.95 17.75
N PRO A 119 -12.56 4.96 18.13
CA PRO A 119 -13.95 4.73 18.51
C PRO A 119 -14.75 4.06 17.40
N ALA A 120 -15.72 3.21 17.78
CA ALA A 120 -16.57 2.45 16.85
C ALA A 120 -17.30 3.36 15.86
N GLU A 121 -17.79 4.53 16.31
CA GLU A 121 -18.44 5.53 15.46
C GLU A 121 -17.50 6.09 14.39
N LYS A 122 -16.25 6.39 14.74
CA LYS A 122 -15.24 6.84 13.78
C LYS A 122 -14.91 5.75 12.76
N LYS A 123 -14.82 4.49 13.20
CA LYS A 123 -14.63 3.34 12.29
C LYS A 123 -15.82 3.15 11.37
N ALA A 124 -17.05 3.29 11.85
CA ALA A 124 -18.25 3.23 11.02
C ALA A 124 -18.27 4.34 9.96
N HIS A 125 -17.96 5.57 10.36
CA HIS A 125 -17.82 6.69 9.42
C HIS A 125 -16.72 6.41 8.37
N ALA A 126 -15.56 5.93 8.79
CA ALA A 126 -14.46 5.60 7.87
C ALA A 126 -14.84 4.51 6.85
N ARG A 127 -15.56 3.45 7.27
CA ARG A 127 -16.09 2.43 6.33
C ARG A 127 -17.00 3.04 5.28
N LYS A 128 -17.94 3.88 5.70
CA LYS A 128 -18.87 4.57 4.79
C LYS A 128 -18.11 5.42 3.78
N ARG A 129 -17.18 6.24 4.23
CA ARG A 129 -16.38 7.11 3.36
C ARG A 129 -15.52 6.31 2.37
N LEU A 130 -14.91 5.22 2.83
CA LEU A 130 -14.13 4.34 1.93
C LEU A 130 -15.04 3.65 0.90
N SER A 131 -16.22 3.17 1.29
CA SER A 131 -17.20 2.60 0.36
C SER A 131 -17.58 3.59 -0.74
N GLU A 132 -17.91 4.83 -0.36
CA GLU A 132 -18.26 5.92 -1.29
C GLU A 132 -17.09 6.24 -2.24
N SER A 133 -15.89 6.42 -1.71
CA SER A 133 -14.69 6.76 -2.52
C SER A 133 -14.27 5.63 -3.46
N LEU A 134 -14.35 4.37 -3.01
CA LEU A 134 -14.11 3.20 -3.85
C LEU A 134 -15.20 3.02 -4.92
N GLY A 135 -16.46 3.36 -4.60
CA GLY A 135 -17.55 3.41 -5.57
C GLY A 135 -17.28 4.41 -6.70
N VAL A 136 -16.79 5.61 -6.36
CA VAL A 136 -16.37 6.61 -7.37
C VAL A 136 -15.18 6.10 -8.19
N LEU A 137 -14.21 5.44 -7.56
CA LEU A 137 -13.05 4.86 -8.24
C LEU A 137 -13.48 3.80 -9.27
N ALA A 138 -14.54 3.04 -8.99
CA ALA A 138 -15.05 1.99 -9.88
C ALA A 138 -15.45 2.51 -11.26
N TYR A 139 -15.87 3.77 -11.39
CA TYR A 139 -16.18 4.38 -12.69
C TYR A 139 -14.95 4.62 -13.57
N ARG A 140 -13.75 4.65 -12.97
CA ARG A 140 -12.48 4.83 -13.70
C ARG A 140 -11.83 3.52 -14.09
N VAL A 141 -12.34 2.40 -13.56
CA VAL A 141 -11.84 1.06 -13.86
C VAL A 141 -12.52 0.52 -15.10
N GLY A 142 -11.75 -0.05 -16.00
CA GLY A 142 -12.28 -0.84 -17.13
C GLY A 142 -12.03 -0.29 -18.53
N ASP A 143 -11.46 0.91 -18.65
CA ASP A 143 -11.02 1.45 -19.94
C ASP A 143 -9.64 0.89 -20.33
N THR A 144 -8.86 0.50 -19.33
CA THR A 144 -7.52 -0.10 -19.49
C THR A 144 -7.38 -1.33 -18.60
N LYS A 145 -6.31 -2.11 -18.80
CA LYS A 145 -6.04 -3.32 -18.00
C LYS A 145 -5.77 -2.99 -16.53
N PHE A 146 -5.06 -1.90 -16.25
CA PHE A 146 -4.83 -1.34 -14.92
C PHE A 146 -5.44 0.06 -14.84
N LEU A 147 -5.32 0.72 -13.69
CA LEU A 147 -6.15 1.91 -13.45
C LEU A 147 -5.83 3.09 -14.38
N LEU A 148 -4.57 3.32 -14.71
CA LEU A 148 -4.15 4.45 -15.54
C LEU A 148 -3.64 4.03 -16.94
N SER A 149 -3.36 2.74 -17.16
CA SER A 149 -2.78 2.23 -18.40
C SER A 149 -2.99 0.71 -18.52
N ASP A 150 -2.47 0.11 -19.58
CA ASP A 150 -2.43 -1.34 -19.75
C ASP A 150 -1.26 -2.01 -19.02
N GLU A 151 -0.39 -1.22 -18.40
CA GLU A 151 0.73 -1.68 -17.60
C GLU A 151 0.47 -1.45 -16.11
N PHE A 152 0.94 -2.40 -15.28
CA PHE A 152 0.88 -2.30 -13.82
C PHE A 152 1.79 -1.16 -13.35
N GLY A 153 1.24 -0.26 -12.53
CA GLY A 153 1.95 0.94 -12.11
C GLY A 153 1.81 1.26 -10.62
N MET A 154 2.41 2.37 -10.21
CA MET A 154 2.47 2.80 -8.81
C MET A 154 1.07 3.01 -8.19
N VAL A 155 0.07 3.43 -8.96
CA VAL A 155 -1.30 3.59 -8.47
C VAL A 155 -1.91 2.23 -8.10
N ASP A 156 -1.63 1.20 -8.90
CA ASP A 156 -2.11 -0.16 -8.66
C ASP A 156 -1.45 -0.76 -7.41
N VAL A 157 -0.15 -0.51 -7.22
CA VAL A 157 0.58 -0.85 -5.98
C VAL A 157 -0.10 -0.26 -4.76
N VAL A 158 -0.53 1.00 -4.85
CA VAL A 158 -1.16 1.71 -3.74
C VAL A 158 -2.55 1.18 -3.43
N LEU A 159 -3.31 0.78 -4.43
CA LEU A 159 -4.69 0.30 -4.27
C LEU A 159 -4.77 -1.17 -3.85
N ALA A 160 -3.86 -2.01 -4.28
CA ALA A 160 -3.92 -3.45 -4.04
C ALA A 160 -4.07 -3.82 -2.55
N PRO A 161 -3.26 -3.29 -1.61
CA PRO A 161 -3.42 -3.56 -0.17
C PRO A 161 -4.74 -3.06 0.41
N ILE A 162 -5.28 -1.96 -0.10
CA ILE A 162 -6.57 -1.41 0.35
C ILE A 162 -7.70 -2.34 -0.09
N LEU A 163 -7.74 -2.69 -1.38
CA LEU A 163 -8.76 -3.57 -1.95
C LEU A 163 -8.73 -4.97 -1.32
N TRP A 164 -7.53 -5.46 -0.96
CA TRP A 164 -7.40 -6.71 -0.22
C TRP A 164 -8.11 -6.69 1.12
N ARG A 165 -8.06 -5.56 1.82
CA ARG A 165 -8.59 -5.39 3.18
C ARG A 165 -10.07 -4.98 3.23
N VAL A 166 -10.71 -4.69 2.11
CA VAL A 166 -12.12 -4.26 2.05
C VAL A 166 -13.05 -5.21 2.84
N PRO A 167 -13.02 -6.55 2.64
CA PRO A 167 -13.85 -7.46 3.42
C PRO A 167 -13.43 -7.53 4.90
N PHE A 168 -12.13 -7.53 5.18
CA PHE A 168 -11.59 -7.56 6.54
C PHE A 168 -12.05 -6.38 7.38
N TRP A 169 -12.12 -5.18 6.78
CA TRP A 169 -12.66 -3.99 7.44
C TRP A 169 -14.18 -3.95 7.52
N GLY A 170 -14.89 -4.94 6.93
CA GLY A 170 -16.35 -4.97 6.87
C GLY A 170 -16.92 -3.84 6.02
N ILE A 171 -16.27 -3.50 4.91
CA ILE A 171 -16.73 -2.49 3.97
C ILE A 171 -17.59 -3.18 2.90
N GLU A 172 -18.81 -2.73 2.77
CA GLU A 172 -19.71 -3.14 1.69
C GLU A 172 -19.56 -2.19 0.52
N LEU A 173 -19.21 -2.74 -0.63
CA LEU A 173 -19.10 -1.96 -1.87
C LEU A 173 -20.47 -1.85 -2.54
N PRO A 174 -20.79 -0.71 -3.17
CA PRO A 174 -22.04 -0.58 -3.93
C PRO A 174 -22.06 -1.54 -5.12
N SER A 175 -23.24 -1.94 -5.58
CA SER A 175 -23.41 -2.85 -6.73
C SER A 175 -22.75 -2.34 -8.03
N THR A 176 -22.58 -1.03 -8.14
CA THR A 176 -21.85 -0.37 -9.25
C THR A 176 -20.34 -0.65 -9.24
N ALA A 177 -19.80 -1.22 -8.15
CA ALA A 177 -18.38 -1.49 -8.00
C ALA A 177 -17.91 -2.85 -8.57
N ALA A 178 -18.75 -3.58 -9.32
CA ALA A 178 -18.40 -4.88 -9.89
C ALA A 178 -17.10 -4.84 -10.74
N LYS A 179 -16.89 -3.76 -11.50
CA LYS A 179 -15.63 -3.58 -12.25
C LYS A 179 -14.41 -3.46 -11.34
N LEU A 180 -14.55 -2.83 -10.19
CA LEU A 180 -13.48 -2.70 -9.20
C LEU A 180 -13.09 -4.07 -8.62
N GLU A 181 -14.04 -4.97 -8.46
CA GLU A 181 -13.78 -6.33 -8.00
C GLU A 181 -12.98 -7.14 -9.01
N ILE A 182 -13.34 -7.07 -10.30
CA ILE A 182 -12.58 -7.68 -11.39
C ILE A 182 -11.15 -7.13 -11.45
N TYR A 183 -10.99 -5.83 -11.30
CA TYR A 183 -9.69 -5.18 -11.24
C TYR A 183 -8.89 -5.66 -10.01
N ALA A 184 -9.51 -5.72 -8.84
CA ALA A 184 -8.87 -6.20 -7.62
C ALA A 184 -8.34 -7.64 -7.77
N GLN A 185 -9.12 -8.56 -8.35
CA GLN A 185 -8.69 -9.93 -8.61
C GLN A 185 -7.46 -9.97 -9.54
N ARG A 186 -7.37 -9.06 -10.51
CA ARG A 186 -6.21 -8.95 -11.38
C ARG A 186 -4.96 -8.52 -10.62
N LEU A 187 -5.10 -7.60 -9.66
CA LEU A 187 -3.99 -7.18 -8.78
C LEU A 187 -3.54 -8.33 -7.88
N PHE A 188 -4.49 -9.06 -7.29
CA PHE A 188 -4.20 -10.15 -6.34
C PHE A 188 -3.57 -11.37 -7.00
N ALA A 189 -3.79 -11.57 -8.30
CA ALA A 189 -3.18 -12.64 -9.08
C ALA A 189 -1.71 -12.38 -9.46
N ARG A 190 -1.18 -11.17 -9.23
CA ARG A 190 0.23 -10.87 -9.51
C ARG A 190 1.14 -11.57 -8.52
N GLN A 191 2.24 -12.14 -9.04
CA GLN A 191 3.21 -12.85 -8.21
C GLN A 191 3.82 -11.93 -7.15
N SER A 192 4.16 -10.70 -7.50
CA SER A 192 4.69 -9.70 -6.56
C SER A 192 3.73 -9.38 -5.41
N PHE A 193 2.42 -9.37 -5.66
CA PHE A 193 1.41 -9.23 -4.61
C PHE A 193 1.37 -10.46 -3.71
N ILE A 194 1.35 -11.67 -4.29
CA ILE A 194 1.30 -12.94 -3.55
C ILE A 194 2.54 -13.08 -2.63
N ASP A 195 3.72 -12.79 -3.16
CA ASP A 195 5.00 -12.93 -2.44
C ASP A 195 5.17 -11.83 -1.37
N SER A 196 4.53 -10.69 -1.55
CA SER A 196 4.58 -9.57 -0.59
C SER A 196 3.73 -9.77 0.66
N MET A 197 2.77 -10.71 0.63
CA MET A 197 1.84 -10.93 1.74
C MET A 197 2.47 -11.64 2.92
N THR A 198 2.26 -11.12 4.11
CA THR A 198 2.56 -11.80 5.38
C THR A 198 1.50 -12.85 5.71
N PRO A 199 1.76 -13.77 6.66
CA PRO A 199 0.75 -14.69 7.17
C PRO A 199 -0.51 -13.96 7.72
N ALA A 200 -0.32 -12.85 8.44
CA ALA A 200 -1.41 -12.04 8.96
C ALA A 200 -2.30 -11.48 7.85
N GLU A 201 -1.70 -11.00 6.75
CA GLU A 201 -2.46 -10.48 5.62
C GLU A 201 -3.18 -11.57 4.82
N ARG A 202 -2.58 -12.75 4.71
CA ARG A 202 -3.24 -13.91 4.05
C ARG A 202 -4.51 -14.34 4.79
N SER A 203 -4.53 -14.26 6.13
CA SER A 203 -5.70 -14.63 6.94
C SER A 203 -6.87 -13.66 6.84
N MET A 204 -6.69 -12.45 6.32
CA MET A 204 -7.75 -11.45 6.17
C MET A 204 -8.85 -11.83 5.19
N ARG A 205 -8.65 -12.85 4.36
CA ARG A 205 -9.61 -13.31 3.33
C ARG A 205 -9.83 -14.83 3.34
N GLN A 206 -9.63 -15.44 4.50
CA GLN A 206 -9.96 -16.86 4.72
C GLN A 206 -11.41 -17.01 5.20
#